data_098b6003d207e6dfa3acbc42803cd41c
#
_entry.id   098b6003d207e6dfa3acbc42803cd41c
#
_cell.length_a   1.000
_cell.length_b   1.000
_cell.length_c   1.000
_cell.angle_alpha   90.00
_cell.angle_beta   90.00
_cell.angle_gamma   90.00
#
_symmetry.space_group_name_H-M   'P 1'
#
loop_
_entity.id
_entity.type
_entity.pdbx_description
1 polymer ?
#
loop_
_entity_poly.entity_id
_entity_poly.type
_entity_poly.pdbx_seq_one_letter_code
_entity_poly.pdbx_strand_id
1 'polypeptide(L)'
;MDGKLGKHIIRFAPLLLLFSLLGLPLLLLVFQWLTDTNGAGLFSFVNRETLVLIAKSLLISSTVAVLATFMGTVCGFWLYKFKFAYSGLYKLLLLLPLLISPYIFAVAWKDGFYWLFGNSSSIYSGYGVIMVHTFAFFPLAMLITGSALSRIHTGFEEAELMVVPLKRMVLKIMLPLIRPALTISFLLILIFSLSDFSVPAFFNVRT
;
A
#
# COMPACT_ATOMS: atom_id res chain seq x y z
N MET A 1 -30.89 -2.02 46.69
CA MET A 1 -29.76 -1.25 46.19
C MET A 1 -29.03 -1.88 44.99
N ASP A 2 -29.47 -3.04 44.50
CA ASP A 2 -28.69 -3.89 43.57
C ASP A 2 -28.91 -3.66 42.06
N GLY A 3 -29.97 -2.94 41.70
CA GLY A 3 -30.31 -2.77 40.28
C GLY A 3 -29.46 -1.70 39.52
N LYS A 4 -28.85 -0.78 40.23
CA LYS A 4 -28.02 0.27 39.61
C LYS A 4 -26.56 -0.20 39.34
N LEU A 5 -26.00 -1.01 40.23
CA LEU A 5 -24.67 -1.58 40.08
C LEU A 5 -24.60 -2.53 38.88
N GLY A 6 -25.59 -3.39 38.70
CA GLY A 6 -25.68 -4.31 37.57
C GLY A 6 -25.72 -3.61 36.21
N LYS A 7 -26.45 -2.48 36.11
CA LYS A 7 -26.53 -1.69 34.88
C LYS A 7 -25.22 -0.99 34.54
N HIS A 8 -24.45 -0.57 35.52
CA HIS A 8 -23.11 0.01 35.29
C HIS A 8 -22.11 -1.05 34.87
N ILE A 9 -22.12 -2.23 35.50
CA ILE A 9 -21.23 -3.35 35.11
C ILE A 9 -21.48 -3.78 33.66
N ILE A 10 -22.72 -3.94 33.25
CA ILE A 10 -23.09 -4.33 31.88
C ILE A 10 -22.67 -3.26 30.87
N ARG A 11 -22.65 -1.99 31.23
CA ARG A 11 -22.27 -0.88 30.36
C ARG A 11 -20.75 -0.74 30.19
N PHE A 12 -19.97 -1.07 31.23
CA PHE A 12 -18.52 -1.01 31.20
C PHE A 12 -17.84 -2.33 30.85
N ALA A 13 -18.55 -3.46 30.92
CA ALA A 13 -18.03 -4.78 30.59
C ALA A 13 -17.40 -4.85 29.16
N PRO A 14 -18.04 -4.35 28.09
CA PRO A 14 -17.44 -4.38 26.75
C PRO A 14 -16.20 -3.47 26.65
N LEU A 15 -16.18 -2.34 27.36
CA LEU A 15 -15.01 -1.45 27.41
C LEU A 15 -13.85 -2.09 28.15
N LEU A 16 -14.11 -2.75 29.28
CA LEU A 16 -13.11 -3.50 30.04
C LEU A 16 -12.57 -4.68 29.24
N LEU A 17 -13.42 -5.39 28.52
CA LEU A 17 -13.05 -6.51 27.66
C LEU A 17 -12.16 -6.04 26.49
N LEU A 18 -12.51 -4.92 25.88
CA LEU A 18 -11.76 -4.31 24.80
C LEU A 18 -10.39 -3.79 25.28
N PHE A 19 -10.39 -3.16 26.47
CA PHE A 19 -9.15 -2.66 27.08
C PHE A 19 -8.23 -3.81 27.52
N SER A 20 -8.78 -4.92 28.06
CA SER A 20 -7.99 -6.10 28.41
C SER A 20 -7.43 -6.81 27.17
N LEU A 21 -8.23 -6.93 26.11
CA LEU A 21 -7.82 -7.58 24.86
C LEU A 21 -6.67 -6.82 24.16
N LEU A 22 -6.73 -5.50 24.16
CA LEU A 22 -5.70 -4.63 23.54
C LEU A 22 -4.55 -4.31 24.50
N GLY A 23 -4.84 -4.09 25.76
CA GLY A 23 -3.85 -3.66 26.76
C GLY A 23 -2.98 -4.80 27.28
N LEU A 24 -3.57 -5.99 27.48
CA LEU A 24 -2.86 -7.11 28.06
C LEU A 24 -1.65 -7.58 27.24
N PRO A 25 -1.71 -7.72 25.92
CA PRO A 25 -0.53 -8.04 25.10
C PRO A 25 0.56 -6.98 25.21
N LEU A 26 0.18 -5.70 25.23
CA LEU A 26 1.15 -4.60 25.38
C LEU A 26 1.80 -4.60 26.76
N LEU A 27 1.02 -4.83 27.82
CA LEU A 27 1.54 -4.97 29.18
C LEU A 27 2.48 -6.16 29.32
N LEU A 28 2.15 -7.30 28.70
CA LEU A 28 3.03 -8.47 28.68
C LEU A 28 4.35 -8.17 27.96
N LEU A 29 4.32 -7.47 26.83
CA LEU A 29 5.53 -7.05 26.12
C LEU A 29 6.41 -6.12 26.98
N VAL A 30 5.79 -5.13 27.63
CA VAL A 30 6.50 -4.21 28.55
C VAL A 30 7.07 -4.98 29.74
N PHE A 31 6.30 -5.89 30.32
CA PHE A 31 6.76 -6.72 31.44
C PHE A 31 7.91 -7.64 31.03
N GLN A 32 7.81 -8.30 29.86
CA GLN A 32 8.88 -9.13 29.31
C GLN A 32 10.15 -8.31 29.08
N TRP A 33 10.02 -7.09 28.56
CA TRP A 33 11.14 -6.17 28.35
C TRP A 33 11.79 -5.72 29.67
N LEU A 34 11.00 -5.49 30.73
CA LEU A 34 11.51 -5.13 32.06
C LEU A 34 12.17 -6.28 32.80
N THR A 35 11.75 -7.52 32.52
CA THR A 35 12.28 -8.73 33.18
C THR A 35 13.42 -9.37 32.41
N ASP A 36 13.67 -8.95 31.17
CA ASP A 36 14.77 -9.47 30.36
C ASP A 36 16.12 -8.95 30.90
N THR A 37 16.65 -9.72 31.85
CA THR A 37 17.93 -9.44 32.54
C THR A 37 19.16 -9.66 31.66
N ASN A 38 19.01 -10.16 30.42
CA ASN A 38 20.12 -10.44 29.52
C ASN A 38 20.75 -9.22 28.87
N GLY A 39 20.38 -8.00 29.32
CA GLY A 39 21.08 -6.77 28.93
C GLY A 39 21.07 -6.48 27.42
N ALA A 40 20.14 -7.07 26.68
CA ALA A 40 19.91 -6.76 25.29
C ALA A 40 19.28 -5.36 25.19
N GLY A 41 20.08 -4.34 25.46
CA GLY A 41 19.69 -2.94 25.26
C GLY A 41 19.22 -2.75 23.81
N LEU A 42 18.39 -1.71 23.61
CA LEU A 42 17.87 -1.32 22.28
C LEU A 42 18.93 -1.35 21.16
N PHE A 43 20.20 -1.26 21.49
CA PHE A 43 21.32 -1.29 20.55
C PHE A 43 21.79 -2.71 20.16
N SER A 44 21.43 -3.77 20.89
CA SER A 44 21.79 -5.15 20.53
C SER A 44 21.01 -5.68 19.32
N PHE A 45 19.86 -5.05 19.01
CA PHE A 45 19.09 -5.34 17.80
C PHE A 45 19.70 -4.75 16.53
N VAL A 46 20.65 -3.80 16.64
CA VAL A 46 21.33 -3.16 15.49
C VAL A 46 22.56 -4.00 15.10
N ASN A 47 22.32 -5.21 14.69
CA ASN A 47 23.34 -6.05 14.07
C ASN A 47 23.42 -5.78 12.56
N ARG A 48 24.59 -6.07 11.96
CA ARG A 48 24.80 -5.96 10.52
C ARG A 48 23.69 -6.66 9.70
N GLU A 49 23.22 -7.79 10.17
CA GLU A 49 22.14 -8.55 9.55
C GLU A 49 20.83 -7.77 9.55
N THR A 50 20.46 -7.16 10.67
CA THR A 50 19.24 -6.34 10.78
C THR A 50 19.29 -5.12 9.86
N LEU A 51 20.45 -4.46 9.77
CA LEU A 51 20.64 -3.33 8.84
C LEU A 51 20.48 -3.75 7.38
N VAL A 52 21.01 -4.91 7.02
CA VAL A 52 20.85 -5.46 5.66
C VAL A 52 19.39 -5.78 5.36
N LEU A 53 18.64 -6.35 6.33
CA LEU A 53 17.20 -6.63 6.16
C LEU A 53 16.40 -5.34 6.00
N ILE A 54 16.65 -4.33 6.84
CA ILE A 54 16.00 -3.01 6.72
C ILE A 54 16.29 -2.39 5.35
N ALA A 55 17.54 -2.42 4.89
CA ALA A 55 17.90 -1.90 3.59
C ALA A 55 17.19 -2.64 2.44
N LYS A 56 17.09 -3.96 2.51
CA LYS A 56 16.33 -4.77 1.54
C LYS A 56 14.85 -4.43 1.55
N SER A 57 14.22 -4.33 2.72
CA SER A 57 12.82 -3.94 2.86
C SER A 57 12.55 -2.57 2.25
N LEU A 58 13.40 -1.58 2.56
CA LEU A 58 13.30 -0.24 2.00
C LEU A 58 13.50 -0.23 0.48
N LEU A 59 14.43 -1.01 -0.05
CA LEU A 59 14.70 -1.10 -1.48
C LEU A 59 13.51 -1.74 -2.21
N ILE A 60 12.98 -2.85 -1.72
CA ILE A 60 11.81 -3.51 -2.30
C ILE A 60 10.61 -2.56 -2.27
N SER A 61 10.29 -2.01 -1.10
CA SER A 61 9.11 -1.15 -0.93
C SER A 61 9.21 0.17 -1.68
N SER A 62 10.40 0.78 -1.79
CA SER A 62 10.60 1.98 -2.62
C SER A 62 10.44 1.67 -4.10
N THR A 63 10.92 0.52 -4.56
CA THR A 63 10.72 0.07 -5.96
C THR A 63 9.24 -0.14 -6.25
N VAL A 64 8.52 -0.81 -5.35
CA VAL A 64 7.05 -0.96 -5.43
C VAL A 64 6.37 0.40 -5.49
N ALA A 65 6.73 1.33 -4.58
CA ALA A 65 6.11 2.65 -4.52
C ALA A 65 6.32 3.45 -5.81
N VAL A 66 7.51 3.40 -6.40
CA VAL A 66 7.80 4.04 -7.70
C VAL A 66 6.95 3.42 -8.81
N LEU A 67 6.99 2.09 -8.95
CA LEU A 67 6.29 1.39 -10.03
C LEU A 67 4.77 1.53 -9.91
N ALA A 68 4.21 1.34 -8.72
CA ALA A 68 2.79 1.45 -8.49
C ALA A 68 2.29 2.90 -8.65
N THR A 69 3.06 3.91 -8.21
CA THR A 69 2.72 5.32 -8.42
C THR A 69 2.76 5.66 -9.91
N PHE A 70 3.77 5.22 -10.63
CA PHE A 70 3.86 5.42 -12.08
C PHE A 70 2.68 4.78 -12.80
N MET A 71 2.44 3.49 -12.58
CA MET A 71 1.35 2.73 -13.20
C MET A 71 -0.02 3.33 -12.85
N GLY A 72 -0.24 3.64 -11.58
CA GLY A 72 -1.49 4.27 -11.12
C GLY A 72 -1.71 5.66 -11.71
N THR A 73 -0.64 6.45 -11.86
CA THR A 73 -0.73 7.78 -12.49
C THR A 73 -1.09 7.68 -13.97
N VAL A 74 -0.49 6.75 -14.70
CA VAL A 74 -0.81 6.50 -16.11
C VAL A 74 -2.27 6.06 -16.27
N CYS A 75 -2.72 5.10 -15.47
CA CYS A 75 -4.12 4.65 -15.45
C CYS A 75 -5.07 5.78 -15.04
N GLY A 76 -4.70 6.55 -14.01
CA GLY A 76 -5.47 7.70 -13.54
C GLY A 76 -5.60 8.76 -14.63
N PHE A 77 -4.49 9.10 -15.28
CA PHE A 77 -4.51 10.04 -16.41
C PHE A 77 -5.45 9.55 -17.50
N TRP A 78 -5.32 8.30 -17.91
CA TRP A 78 -6.16 7.71 -18.98
C TRP A 78 -7.64 7.71 -18.61
N LEU A 79 -8.01 7.30 -17.39
CA LEU A 79 -9.41 7.17 -16.96
C LEU A 79 -10.11 8.49 -16.61
N TYR A 80 -9.35 9.51 -16.20
CA TYR A 80 -9.97 10.76 -15.74
C TYR A 80 -9.89 11.87 -16.77
N LYS A 81 -8.98 11.80 -17.76
CA LYS A 81 -8.87 12.79 -18.83
C LYS A 81 -9.57 12.41 -20.12
N PHE A 82 -9.62 11.13 -20.47
CA PHE A 82 -10.32 10.69 -21.67
C PHE A 82 -11.75 10.26 -21.34
N LYS A 83 -12.71 10.83 -22.07
CA LYS A 83 -14.13 10.44 -21.99
C LYS A 83 -14.36 9.27 -22.94
N PHE A 84 -14.63 8.10 -22.41
CA PHE A 84 -15.05 6.94 -23.20
C PHE A 84 -16.23 6.22 -22.56
N ALA A 85 -16.95 5.45 -23.37
CA ALA A 85 -18.06 4.65 -22.90
C ALA A 85 -17.59 3.69 -21.80
N TYR A 86 -18.40 3.51 -20.76
CA TYR A 86 -18.11 2.59 -19.65
C TYR A 86 -16.91 2.96 -18.77
N SER A 87 -16.44 4.22 -18.76
CA SER A 87 -15.33 4.68 -17.91
C SER A 87 -15.51 4.32 -16.43
N GLY A 88 -16.76 4.33 -15.92
CA GLY A 88 -17.09 3.89 -14.57
C GLY A 88 -16.82 2.42 -14.32
N LEU A 89 -17.11 1.56 -15.29
CA LEU A 89 -16.84 0.12 -15.19
C LEU A 89 -15.32 -0.16 -15.15
N TYR A 90 -14.55 0.51 -16.03
CA TYR A 90 -13.08 0.38 -16.01
C TYR A 90 -12.47 0.87 -14.70
N LYS A 91 -12.99 1.96 -14.11
CA LYS A 91 -12.56 2.40 -12.78
C LYS A 91 -12.81 1.33 -11.72
N LEU A 92 -14.01 0.72 -11.74
CA LEU A 92 -14.36 -0.34 -10.80
C LEU A 92 -13.47 -1.57 -10.98
N LEU A 93 -13.25 -2.03 -12.21
CA LEU A 93 -12.38 -3.18 -12.50
C LEU A 93 -10.93 -2.94 -12.05
N LEU A 94 -10.39 -1.76 -12.30
CA LEU A 94 -9.02 -1.43 -11.89
C LEU A 94 -8.89 -1.22 -10.37
N LEU A 95 -10.00 -1.04 -9.64
CA LEU A 95 -10.01 -1.00 -8.18
C LEU A 95 -10.06 -2.38 -7.52
N LEU A 96 -10.47 -3.42 -8.25
CA LEU A 96 -10.58 -4.78 -7.70
C LEU A 96 -9.31 -5.26 -6.98
N PRO A 97 -8.09 -5.05 -7.52
CA PRO A 97 -6.88 -5.50 -6.84
C PRO A 97 -6.70 -4.90 -5.44
N LEU A 98 -7.17 -3.68 -5.21
CA LEU A 98 -7.08 -3.03 -3.91
C LEU A 98 -8.03 -3.63 -2.87
N LEU A 99 -9.14 -4.22 -3.31
CA LEU A 99 -10.14 -4.85 -2.44
C LEU A 99 -9.75 -6.28 -2.04
N ILE A 100 -8.80 -6.88 -2.74
CA ILE A 100 -8.31 -8.24 -2.49
C ILE A 100 -7.07 -8.13 -1.58
N SER A 101 -7.01 -8.99 -0.56
CA SER A 101 -5.80 -9.06 0.28
C SER A 101 -4.57 -9.35 -0.58
N PRO A 102 -3.43 -8.64 -0.38
CA PRO A 102 -2.19 -8.88 -1.11
C PRO A 102 -1.72 -10.34 -1.03
N TYR A 103 -1.97 -11.03 0.08
CA TYR A 103 -1.67 -12.46 0.23
C TYR A 103 -2.44 -13.34 -0.77
N ILE A 104 -3.77 -13.14 -0.88
CA ILE A 104 -4.59 -13.90 -1.84
C ILE A 104 -4.14 -13.59 -3.28
N PHE A 105 -3.77 -12.34 -3.52
CA PHE A 105 -3.24 -11.91 -4.80
C PHE A 105 -1.91 -12.61 -5.14
N ALA A 106 -1.02 -12.79 -4.13
CA ALA A 106 0.24 -13.54 -4.29
C ALA A 106 0.00 -15.01 -4.64
N VAL A 107 -0.98 -15.66 -3.98
CA VAL A 107 -1.37 -17.05 -4.30
C VAL A 107 -1.87 -17.16 -5.75
N ALA A 108 -2.77 -16.26 -6.15
CA ALA A 108 -3.30 -16.26 -7.52
C ALA A 108 -2.19 -16.07 -8.58
N TRP A 109 -1.23 -15.17 -8.33
CA TRP A 109 -0.08 -14.98 -9.22
C TRP A 109 0.82 -16.21 -9.28
N LYS A 110 1.09 -16.86 -8.16
CA LYS A 110 1.86 -18.11 -8.12
C LYS A 110 1.20 -19.19 -8.98
N ASP A 111 -0.10 -19.36 -8.83
CA ASP A 111 -0.85 -20.36 -9.60
C ASP A 111 -0.92 -19.99 -11.09
N GLY A 112 -1.08 -18.71 -11.41
CA GLY A 112 -1.01 -18.18 -12.77
C GLY A 112 0.36 -18.44 -13.42
N PHE A 113 1.45 -18.23 -12.73
CA PHE A 113 2.81 -18.54 -13.20
C PHE A 113 3.00 -20.03 -13.45
N TYR A 114 2.49 -20.88 -12.55
CA TYR A 114 2.54 -22.32 -12.73
C TYR A 114 1.77 -22.76 -13.98
N TRP A 115 0.58 -22.20 -14.19
CA TRP A 115 -0.25 -22.52 -15.36
C TRP A 115 0.38 -22.06 -16.68
N LEU A 116 1.04 -20.90 -16.71
CA LEU A 116 1.65 -20.34 -17.92
C LEU A 116 3.00 -20.96 -18.28
N PHE A 117 3.83 -21.25 -17.28
CA PHE A 117 5.24 -21.63 -17.47
C PHE A 117 5.56 -23.06 -16.99
N GLY A 118 4.59 -23.78 -16.42
CA GLY A 118 4.80 -25.10 -15.82
C GLY A 118 5.68 -25.10 -14.56
N ASN A 119 6.14 -23.93 -14.14
CA ASN A 119 7.02 -23.76 -12.99
C ASN A 119 6.76 -22.43 -12.31
N SER A 120 6.63 -22.43 -10.98
CA SER A 120 6.44 -21.23 -10.17
C SER A 120 7.70 -20.76 -9.44
N SER A 121 8.85 -21.41 -9.63
CA SER A 121 10.07 -21.09 -8.86
C SER A 121 10.56 -19.66 -9.10
N SER A 122 10.38 -19.11 -10.27
CA SER A 122 10.82 -17.75 -10.64
C SER A 122 10.13 -16.64 -9.85
N ILE A 123 8.90 -16.89 -9.37
CA ILE A 123 8.15 -15.88 -8.60
C ILE A 123 8.56 -15.87 -7.11
N TYR A 124 9.22 -16.94 -6.61
CA TYR A 124 9.76 -17.02 -5.24
C TYR A 124 11.05 -16.19 -5.10
N SER A 125 10.91 -14.88 -5.27
CA SER A 125 12.02 -13.93 -5.25
C SER A 125 11.53 -12.53 -4.89
N GLY A 126 12.44 -11.60 -4.65
CA GLY A 126 12.12 -10.18 -4.46
C GLY A 126 11.34 -9.58 -5.64
N TYR A 127 11.54 -10.09 -6.87
CA TYR A 127 10.76 -9.66 -8.04
C TYR A 127 9.28 -10.04 -7.93
N GLY A 128 8.98 -11.25 -7.41
CA GLY A 128 7.59 -11.65 -7.15
C GLY A 128 6.90 -10.73 -6.16
N VAL A 129 7.59 -10.37 -5.07
CA VAL A 129 7.07 -9.40 -4.09
C VAL A 129 6.80 -8.05 -4.75
N ILE A 130 7.77 -7.50 -5.50
CA ILE A 130 7.63 -6.22 -6.20
C ILE A 130 6.45 -6.25 -7.16
N MET A 131 6.33 -7.32 -7.94
CA MET A 131 5.27 -7.47 -8.92
C MET A 131 3.89 -7.50 -8.25
N VAL A 132 3.71 -8.39 -7.26
CA VAL A 132 2.42 -8.54 -6.56
C VAL A 132 2.01 -7.25 -5.86
N HIS A 133 2.91 -6.63 -5.10
CA HIS A 133 2.61 -5.37 -4.42
C HIS A 133 2.32 -4.22 -5.39
N THR A 134 3.04 -4.15 -6.51
CA THR A 134 2.79 -3.13 -7.54
C THR A 134 1.37 -3.25 -8.07
N PHE A 135 0.94 -4.47 -8.45
CA PHE A 135 -0.41 -4.71 -8.94
C PHE A 135 -1.49 -4.60 -7.85
N ALA A 136 -1.17 -4.87 -6.60
CA ALA A 136 -2.11 -4.68 -5.49
C ALA A 136 -2.33 -3.19 -5.16
N PHE A 137 -1.29 -2.37 -5.22
CA PHE A 137 -1.33 -1.00 -4.71
C PHE A 137 -1.43 0.10 -5.77
N PHE A 138 -1.22 -0.19 -7.08
CA PHE A 138 -1.35 0.86 -8.12
C PHE A 138 -2.73 1.53 -8.14
N PRO A 139 -3.86 0.86 -7.79
CA PRO A 139 -5.17 1.52 -7.82
C PRO A 139 -5.27 2.66 -6.80
N LEU A 140 -4.50 2.59 -5.72
CA LEU A 140 -4.43 3.67 -4.73
C LEU A 140 -3.85 4.95 -5.36
N ALA A 141 -2.72 4.82 -6.06
CA ALA A 141 -2.14 5.93 -6.80
C ALA A 141 -3.08 6.43 -7.92
N MET A 142 -3.76 5.52 -8.60
CA MET A 142 -4.75 5.86 -9.62
C MET A 142 -5.87 6.74 -9.06
N LEU A 143 -6.39 6.42 -7.87
CA LEU A 143 -7.44 7.21 -7.23
C LEU A 143 -6.95 8.60 -6.82
N ILE A 144 -5.79 8.67 -6.16
CA ILE A 144 -5.25 9.93 -5.64
C ILE A 144 -4.88 10.87 -6.80
N THR A 145 -4.12 10.37 -7.79
CA THR A 145 -3.69 11.16 -8.94
C THR A 145 -4.85 11.48 -9.88
N GLY A 146 -5.78 10.54 -10.07
CA GLY A 146 -6.99 10.75 -10.83
C GLY A 146 -7.88 11.84 -10.23
N SER A 147 -8.07 11.85 -8.92
CA SER A 147 -8.78 12.91 -8.20
C SER A 147 -8.11 14.28 -8.33
N ALA A 148 -6.78 14.31 -8.30
CA ALA A 148 -6.02 15.54 -8.52
C ALA A 148 -6.20 16.05 -9.96
N LEU A 149 -6.13 15.15 -10.95
CA LEU A 149 -6.33 15.47 -12.35
C LEU A 149 -7.75 15.97 -12.65
N SER A 150 -8.78 15.42 -12.00
CA SER A 150 -10.16 15.85 -12.21
C SER A 150 -10.46 17.27 -11.70
N ARG A 151 -9.62 17.80 -10.79
CA ARG A 151 -9.73 19.17 -10.28
C ARG A 151 -9.13 20.24 -11.20
N ILE A 152 -8.33 19.83 -12.18
CA ILE A 152 -7.79 20.73 -13.19
C ILE A 152 -8.93 21.09 -14.15
N HIS A 153 -9.30 22.36 -14.20
CA HIS A 153 -10.42 22.84 -15.00
C HIS A 153 -10.18 22.61 -16.50
N THR A 154 -11.17 22.04 -17.17
CA THR A 154 -11.14 21.76 -18.62
C THR A 154 -10.97 23.04 -19.48
N GLY A 155 -11.41 24.18 -18.98
CA GLY A 155 -11.25 25.45 -19.69
C GLY A 155 -9.78 25.89 -19.88
N PHE A 156 -8.89 25.56 -18.96
CA PHE A 156 -7.45 25.77 -19.15
C PHE A 156 -6.87 24.83 -20.19
N GLU A 157 -7.37 23.59 -20.24
CA GLU A 157 -6.88 22.56 -21.17
C GLU A 157 -7.27 22.89 -22.62
N GLU A 158 -8.50 23.36 -22.86
CA GLU A 158 -8.97 23.71 -24.18
C GLU A 158 -8.25 24.94 -24.73
N ALA A 159 -7.97 25.94 -23.88
CA ALA A 159 -7.21 27.11 -24.28
C ALA A 159 -5.74 26.78 -24.61
N GLU A 160 -5.13 25.86 -23.88
CA GLU A 160 -3.72 25.46 -24.09
C GLU A 160 -3.54 24.45 -25.23
N LEU A 161 -4.49 23.56 -25.49
CA LEU A 161 -4.45 22.64 -26.63
C LEU A 161 -4.46 23.35 -27.97
N MET A 162 -4.96 24.60 -28.04
CA MET A 162 -4.87 25.42 -29.23
C MET A 162 -3.45 25.93 -29.54
N VAL A 163 -2.57 25.96 -28.52
CA VAL A 163 -1.26 26.61 -28.63
C VAL A 163 -0.10 25.62 -28.39
N VAL A 164 -0.31 24.53 -27.64
CA VAL A 164 0.76 23.64 -27.16
C VAL A 164 0.42 22.17 -27.45
N PRO A 165 1.37 21.36 -27.98
CA PRO A 165 1.17 19.93 -28.18
C PRO A 165 0.93 19.18 -26.86
N LEU A 166 0.04 18.18 -26.87
CA LEU A 166 -0.41 17.40 -25.72
C LEU A 166 0.73 16.93 -24.81
N LYS A 167 1.85 16.46 -25.40
CA LYS A 167 3.02 15.99 -24.66
C LYS A 167 3.62 17.10 -23.78
N ARG A 168 3.69 18.32 -24.28
CA ARG A 168 4.25 19.47 -23.54
C ARG A 168 3.31 19.91 -22.42
N MET A 169 1.98 19.89 -22.67
CA MET A 169 0.97 20.18 -21.68
C MET A 169 1.04 19.20 -20.50
N VAL A 170 1.09 17.88 -20.78
CA VAL A 170 1.18 16.83 -19.74
C VAL A 170 2.46 16.99 -18.92
N LEU A 171 3.63 17.11 -19.56
CA LEU A 171 4.91 17.12 -18.87
C LEU A 171 5.22 18.44 -18.16
N LYS A 172 4.84 19.58 -18.75
CA LYS A 172 5.23 20.89 -18.23
C LYS A 172 4.17 21.55 -17.35
N ILE A 173 2.91 21.16 -17.48
CA ILE A 173 1.80 21.78 -16.74
C ILE A 173 1.13 20.80 -15.81
N MET A 174 0.56 19.71 -16.33
CA MET A 174 -0.20 18.76 -15.51
C MET A 174 0.67 18.04 -14.48
N LEU A 175 1.81 17.50 -14.90
CA LEU A 175 2.70 16.73 -14.03
C LEU A 175 3.24 17.56 -12.85
N PRO A 176 3.72 18.81 -13.02
CA PRO A 176 4.08 19.67 -11.90
C PRO A 176 2.91 20.00 -10.97
N LEU A 177 1.70 20.17 -11.51
CA LEU A 177 0.52 20.52 -10.73
C LEU A 177 0.05 19.36 -9.85
N ILE A 178 0.19 18.12 -10.31
CA ILE A 178 -0.16 16.92 -9.52
C ILE A 178 0.99 16.38 -8.67
N ARG A 179 2.16 17.03 -8.61
CA ARG A 179 3.30 16.60 -7.79
C ARG A 179 2.93 16.28 -6.34
N PRO A 180 2.12 17.09 -5.63
CA PRO A 180 1.72 16.75 -4.26
C PRO A 180 0.96 15.42 -4.19
N ALA A 181 0.06 15.17 -5.16
CA ALA A 181 -0.68 13.91 -5.24
C ALA A 181 0.24 12.72 -5.52
N LEU A 182 1.25 12.89 -6.38
CA LEU A 182 2.27 11.86 -6.65
C LEU A 182 3.08 11.54 -5.38
N THR A 183 3.52 12.56 -4.65
CA THR A 183 4.28 12.39 -3.41
C THR A 183 3.45 11.67 -2.35
N ILE A 184 2.19 12.06 -2.16
CA ILE A 184 1.28 11.40 -1.23
C ILE A 184 1.06 9.95 -1.63
N SER A 185 0.81 9.66 -2.91
CA SER A 185 0.64 8.29 -3.42
C SER A 185 1.87 7.45 -3.17
N PHE A 186 3.05 7.98 -3.48
CA PHE A 186 4.33 7.30 -3.26
C PHE A 186 4.54 6.95 -1.79
N LEU A 187 4.39 7.92 -0.88
CA LEU A 187 4.59 7.72 0.56
C LEU A 187 3.60 6.72 1.13
N LEU A 188 2.34 6.79 0.70
CA LEU A 188 1.29 5.91 1.19
C LEU A 188 1.51 4.48 0.74
N ILE A 189 1.89 4.26 -0.53
CA ILE A 189 2.24 2.93 -1.04
C ILE A 189 3.51 2.39 -0.38
N LEU A 190 4.50 3.25 -0.13
CA LEU A 190 5.72 2.89 0.58
C LEU A 190 5.38 2.34 1.97
N ILE A 191 4.53 3.05 2.73
CA ILE A 191 4.09 2.62 4.07
C ILE A 191 3.33 1.29 4.00
N PHE A 192 2.37 1.14 3.08
CA PHE A 192 1.63 -0.11 2.94
C PHE A 192 2.52 -1.28 2.54
N SER A 193 3.44 -1.07 1.61
CA SER A 193 4.39 -2.11 1.19
C SER A 193 5.37 -2.50 2.30
N LEU A 194 5.82 -1.55 3.13
CA LEU A 194 6.67 -1.84 4.30
C LEU A 194 5.90 -2.55 5.41
N SER A 195 4.61 -2.26 5.56
CA SER A 195 3.78 -2.85 6.62
C SER A 195 3.28 -4.25 6.26
N ASP A 196 3.31 -4.64 4.99
CA ASP A 196 2.86 -5.96 4.56
C ASP A 196 3.99 -6.99 4.66
N PHE A 197 3.89 -7.83 5.67
CA PHE A 197 4.78 -8.98 5.84
C PHE A 197 4.29 -10.23 5.08
N SER A 198 3.01 -10.29 4.71
CA SER A 198 2.37 -11.51 4.22
C SER A 198 2.93 -11.99 2.88
N VAL A 199 3.13 -11.07 1.92
CA VAL A 199 3.65 -11.39 0.59
C VAL A 199 5.14 -11.76 0.62
N PRO A 200 6.04 -11.01 1.29
CA PRO A 200 7.42 -11.42 1.47
C PRO A 200 7.57 -12.79 2.11
N ALA A 201 6.80 -13.06 3.18
CA ALA A 201 6.82 -14.36 3.85
C ALA A 201 6.35 -15.49 2.94
N PHE A 202 5.28 -15.27 2.15
CA PHE A 202 4.77 -16.25 1.21
C PHE A 202 5.80 -16.62 0.13
N PHE A 203 6.56 -15.66 -0.38
CA PHE A 203 7.63 -15.91 -1.37
C PHE A 203 8.98 -16.25 -0.74
N ASN A 204 9.03 -16.49 0.58
CA ASN A 204 10.24 -16.85 1.33
C ASN A 204 11.37 -15.80 1.17
N VAL A 205 11.00 -14.53 1.07
CA VAL A 205 11.94 -13.40 0.98
C VAL A 205 12.13 -12.82 2.38
N ARG A 206 13.35 -12.91 2.89
CA ARG A 206 13.72 -12.25 4.15
C ARG A 206 13.89 -10.76 3.93
N THR A 207 12.98 -10.01 4.52
CA THR A 207 12.93 -8.55 4.51
C THR A 207 12.90 -8.01 5.92
#